data_12a675e0845006ee3460ccc4803a5810
#
_entry.id   12a675e0845006ee3460ccc4803a5810
#
_cell.length_a   1.000
_cell.length_b   1.000
_cell.length_c   1.000
_cell.angle_alpha   90.00
_cell.angle_beta   90.00
_cell.angle_gamma   90.00
#
_symmetry.space_group_name_H-M   'P 1'
#
loop_
_entity.id
_entity.type
_entity.pdbx_description
1 polymer ?
#
loop_
_entity_poly.entity_id
_entity_poly.type
_entity_poly.pdbx_seq_one_letter_code
_entity_poly.pdbx_strand_id
1 'polypeptide(L)'
;MIIIDEIKLSKELIRFPSVTPVDAGVIKFLSKKLKSLGFNCKILEFKDKKSKPIKNLYARLGKKSPNLCYAGHTDVVPPGNIKDWTINPFKPTIKNNHLIGRGANDMKSSIAAFVSAVNIFLSKNKEFNGSISFLITGDEEG
;
A
#
# COMPACT_ATOMS: atom_id res chain seq x y z
N MET A 1 -13.77 -16.73 3.26
CA MET A 1 -12.68 -15.79 2.86
C MET A 1 -11.91 -15.42 4.12
N ILE A 2 -10.59 -15.49 4.09
CA ILE A 2 -9.74 -15.09 5.24
C ILE A 2 -9.76 -13.57 5.33
N ILE A 3 -10.07 -13.03 6.51
CA ILE A 3 -10.04 -11.58 6.74
C ILE A 3 -8.58 -11.12 6.82
N ILE A 4 -8.26 -10.07 6.09
CA ILE A 4 -6.94 -9.44 6.11
C ILE A 4 -6.86 -8.56 7.36
N ASP A 5 -5.93 -8.89 8.23
CA ASP A 5 -5.60 -8.09 9.41
C ASP A 5 -4.80 -6.85 8.96
N GLU A 6 -5.35 -5.66 9.23
CA GLU A 6 -4.77 -4.38 8.82
C GLU A 6 -3.45 -4.09 9.52
N ILE A 7 -3.29 -4.52 10.77
CA ILE A 7 -2.04 -4.31 11.51
C ILE A 7 -0.93 -5.20 10.95
N LYS A 8 -1.26 -6.45 10.64
CA LYS A 8 -0.32 -7.36 10.00
C LYS A 8 0.09 -6.85 8.61
N LEU A 9 -0.88 -6.41 7.81
CA LEU A 9 -0.60 -5.87 6.48
C LEU A 9 0.20 -4.57 6.56
N SER A 10 -0.09 -3.68 7.52
CA SER A 10 0.70 -2.48 7.77
C SER A 10 2.17 -2.83 8.05
N LYS A 11 2.41 -3.79 8.94
CA LYS A 11 3.77 -4.29 9.23
C LYS A 11 4.44 -4.88 7.98
N GLU A 12 3.71 -5.63 7.17
CA GLU A 12 4.24 -6.19 5.92
C GLU A 12 4.67 -5.07 4.96
N LEU A 13 3.84 -4.03 4.79
CA LEU A 13 4.16 -2.88 3.92
C LEU A 13 5.35 -2.05 4.44
N ILE A 14 5.42 -1.81 5.74
CA ILE A 14 6.51 -1.01 6.35
C ILE A 14 7.88 -1.71 6.18
N ARG A 15 7.92 -3.04 6.13
CA ARG A 15 9.17 -3.79 5.92
C ARG A 15 9.85 -3.55 4.58
N PHE A 16 9.13 -3.02 3.60
CA PHE A 16 9.73 -2.58 2.35
C PHE A 16 10.36 -1.19 2.54
N PRO A 17 11.70 -1.05 2.42
CA PRO A 17 12.37 0.24 2.55
C PRO A 17 12.22 1.05 1.26
N SER A 18 10.99 1.35 0.90
CA SER A 18 10.61 2.08 -0.31
C SER A 18 10.85 3.58 -0.17
N VAL A 19 12.10 3.93 0.14
CA VAL A 19 12.54 5.34 0.19
C VAL A 19 12.56 5.90 -1.23
N THR A 20 11.80 6.99 -1.44
CA THR A 20 11.61 7.59 -2.76
C THR A 20 12.96 7.78 -3.51
N PRO A 21 13.05 7.50 -4.80
CA PRO A 21 12.07 6.90 -5.71
C PRO A 21 12.14 5.36 -5.80
N VAL A 22 12.70 4.68 -4.78
CA VAL A 22 12.94 3.24 -4.79
C VAL A 22 11.70 2.47 -4.38
N ASP A 23 11.15 1.63 -5.26
CA ASP A 23 9.98 0.78 -4.98
C ASP A 23 10.24 -0.32 -3.94
N ALA A 24 11.46 -0.84 -3.85
CA ALA A 24 11.84 -1.96 -2.99
C ALA A 24 10.94 -3.21 -3.09
N GLY A 25 10.08 -3.31 -4.10
CA GLY A 25 9.17 -4.44 -4.33
C GLY A 25 7.77 -4.30 -3.72
N VAL A 26 7.47 -3.21 -3.04
CA VAL A 26 6.19 -2.99 -2.34
C VAL A 26 4.99 -2.96 -3.30
N ILE A 27 5.13 -2.36 -4.47
CA ILE A 27 4.07 -2.29 -5.50
C ILE A 27 3.71 -3.71 -6.00
N LYS A 28 4.71 -4.55 -6.25
CA LYS A 28 4.48 -5.94 -6.64
C LYS A 28 3.81 -6.75 -5.53
N PHE A 29 4.21 -6.53 -4.29
CA PHE A 29 3.61 -7.17 -3.11
C PHE A 29 2.13 -6.78 -2.99
N LEU A 30 1.82 -5.48 -3.02
CA LEU A 30 0.44 -4.98 -2.92
C LEU A 30 -0.43 -5.47 -4.09
N SER A 31 0.11 -5.47 -5.31
CA SER A 31 -0.56 -6.03 -6.49
C SER A 31 -0.97 -7.49 -6.29
N LYS A 32 -0.10 -8.33 -5.70
CA LYS A 32 -0.44 -9.73 -5.38
C LYS A 32 -1.57 -9.83 -4.35
N LYS A 33 -1.56 -9.00 -3.33
CA LYS A 33 -2.63 -8.95 -2.31
C LYS A 33 -3.97 -8.56 -2.94
N LEU A 34 -4.00 -7.51 -3.77
CA LEU A 34 -5.23 -7.08 -4.45
C LEU A 34 -5.73 -8.10 -5.47
N LYS A 35 -4.83 -8.76 -6.20
CA LYS A 35 -5.21 -9.88 -7.10
C LYS A 35 -5.88 -11.02 -6.35
N SER A 36 -5.43 -11.35 -5.14
CA SER A 36 -6.07 -12.40 -4.32
C SER A 36 -7.49 -12.02 -3.85
N LEU A 37 -7.84 -10.75 -3.89
CA LEU A 37 -9.19 -10.23 -3.65
C LEU A 37 -10.03 -10.10 -4.94
N GLY A 38 -9.50 -10.50 -6.09
CA GLY A 38 -10.20 -10.46 -7.38
C GLY A 38 -9.97 -9.19 -8.20
N PHE A 39 -9.10 -8.27 -7.76
CA PHE A 39 -8.80 -7.06 -8.54
C PHE A 39 -8.01 -7.37 -9.81
N ASN A 40 -8.36 -6.69 -10.89
CA ASN A 40 -7.51 -6.57 -12.07
C ASN A 40 -6.46 -5.49 -11.79
N CYS A 41 -5.18 -5.88 -11.78
CA CYS A 41 -4.07 -5.02 -11.41
C CYS A 41 -3.15 -4.75 -12.59
N LYS A 42 -2.82 -3.48 -12.81
CA LYS A 42 -1.81 -3.02 -13.77
C LYS A 42 -0.71 -2.27 -13.02
N ILE A 43 0.52 -2.72 -13.17
CA ILE A 43 1.71 -1.97 -12.71
C ILE A 43 2.18 -1.16 -13.90
N LEU A 44 2.29 0.15 -13.71
CA LEU A 44 2.74 1.11 -14.70
C LEU A 44 4.12 1.60 -14.27
N GLU A 45 5.10 1.46 -15.14
CA GLU A 45 6.46 1.92 -14.89
C GLU A 45 6.75 3.14 -15.76
N PHE A 46 7.17 4.22 -15.13
CA PHE A 46 7.56 5.47 -15.78
C PHE A 46 9.04 5.69 -15.57
N LYS A 47 9.75 6.02 -16.64
CA LYS A 47 11.18 6.27 -16.63
C LYS A 47 11.51 7.39 -17.61
N ASP A 48 12.28 8.35 -17.16
CA ASP A 48 12.97 9.28 -18.05
C ASP A 48 14.47 8.94 -18.14
N LYS A 49 15.22 9.74 -18.92
CA LYS A 49 16.67 9.52 -19.12
C LYS A 49 17.51 9.80 -17.87
N LYS A 50 16.97 10.51 -16.87
CA LYS A 50 17.71 11.05 -15.72
C LYS A 50 17.24 10.49 -14.38
N SER A 51 16.05 9.86 -14.32
CA SER A 51 15.46 9.33 -13.08
C SER A 51 15.50 7.82 -13.01
N LYS A 52 15.40 7.29 -11.78
CA LYS A 52 15.12 5.88 -11.55
C LYS A 52 13.68 5.56 -11.99
N PRO A 53 13.39 4.32 -12.43
CA PRO A 53 12.03 3.94 -12.79
C PRO A 53 11.09 4.05 -11.58
N ILE A 54 9.97 4.74 -11.78
CA ILE A 54 8.90 4.87 -10.80
C ILE A 54 7.80 3.88 -11.15
N LYS A 55 7.34 3.09 -10.17
CA LYS A 55 6.27 2.13 -10.34
C LYS A 55 5.01 2.61 -9.64
N ASN A 56 3.92 2.64 -10.41
CA ASN A 56 2.59 2.91 -9.90
C ASN A 56 1.69 1.69 -10.10
N LEU A 57 0.68 1.54 -9.26
CA LEU A 57 -0.29 0.46 -9.33
C LEU A 57 -1.69 1.03 -9.53
N TYR A 58 -2.34 0.61 -10.59
CA TYR A 58 -3.79 0.75 -10.73
C TYR A 58 -4.45 -0.62 -10.60
N ALA A 59 -5.41 -0.73 -9.69
CA ALA A 59 -6.16 -1.95 -9.48
C ALA A 59 -7.66 -1.64 -9.45
N ARG A 60 -8.49 -2.46 -10.13
CA ARG A 60 -9.94 -2.26 -10.16
C ARG A 60 -10.69 -3.57 -10.03
N LEU A 61 -11.74 -3.56 -9.22
CA LEU A 61 -12.73 -4.61 -9.09
C LEU A 61 -14.11 -4.06 -9.46
N GLY A 62 -14.85 -4.79 -10.29
CA GLY A 62 -16.11 -4.32 -10.86
C GLY A 62 -15.93 -3.42 -12.09
N LYS A 63 -17.01 -3.26 -12.86
CA LYS A 63 -17.00 -2.49 -14.11
C LYS A 63 -18.04 -1.37 -14.13
N LYS A 64 -19.00 -1.40 -13.18
CA LYS A 64 -20.13 -0.49 -13.12
C LYS A 64 -19.78 0.81 -12.42
N SER A 65 -20.59 1.84 -12.63
CA SER A 65 -20.60 3.06 -11.84
C SER A 65 -21.57 2.90 -10.66
N PRO A 66 -21.35 3.64 -9.55
CA PRO A 66 -20.20 4.53 -9.30
C PRO A 66 -18.91 3.77 -9.04
N ASN A 67 -17.76 4.46 -9.18
CA ASN A 67 -16.44 3.95 -8.80
C ASN A 67 -15.94 4.66 -7.54
N LEU A 68 -15.67 3.89 -6.50
CA LEU A 68 -14.94 4.38 -5.33
C LEU A 68 -13.44 4.15 -5.58
N CYS A 69 -12.67 5.23 -5.71
CA CYS A 69 -11.22 5.16 -5.90
C CYS A 69 -10.49 5.59 -4.63
N TYR A 70 -9.67 4.70 -4.09
CA TYR A 70 -8.69 5.03 -3.07
C TYR A 70 -7.38 5.42 -3.75
N ALA A 71 -6.89 6.62 -3.47
CA ALA A 71 -5.59 7.11 -3.91
C ALA A 71 -4.62 7.19 -2.73
N GLY A 72 -3.37 6.77 -2.95
CA GLY A 72 -2.31 6.81 -1.95
C GLY A 72 -0.95 6.50 -2.54
N HIS A 73 0.09 6.48 -1.70
CA HIS A 73 1.46 6.21 -2.11
C HIS A 73 2.12 5.17 -1.20
N THR A 74 3.12 4.48 -1.74
CA THR A 74 3.89 3.46 -1.01
C THR A 74 5.32 3.88 -0.72
N ASP A 75 5.81 4.91 -1.37
CA ASP A 75 7.10 5.49 -1.07
C ASP A 75 7.06 6.24 0.27
N VAL A 76 8.23 6.47 0.80
CA VAL A 76 8.43 7.15 2.10
C VAL A 76 9.65 8.05 2.02
N VAL A 77 9.65 9.14 2.77
CA VAL A 77 10.83 9.98 2.95
C VAL A 77 11.97 9.19 3.63
N PRO A 78 13.22 9.58 3.43
CA PRO A 78 14.35 9.00 4.15
C PRO A 78 14.12 8.99 5.67
N PRO A 79 14.55 7.94 6.39
CA PRO A 79 14.34 7.85 7.84
C PRO A 79 15.16 8.86 8.65
N GLY A 80 16.07 9.59 8.02
CA GLY A 80 17.04 10.44 8.71
C GLY A 80 18.14 9.62 9.39
N ASN A 81 18.65 10.14 10.51
CA ASN A 81 19.69 9.44 11.26
C ASN A 81 19.09 8.22 11.99
N ILE A 82 19.52 7.03 11.62
CA ILE A 82 19.02 5.76 12.20
C ILE A 82 19.26 5.68 13.73
N LYS A 83 20.25 6.37 14.25
CA LYS A 83 20.55 6.40 15.69
C LYS A 83 19.49 7.12 16.52
N ASP A 84 18.70 8.00 15.89
CA ASP A 84 17.63 8.73 16.54
C ASP A 84 16.33 7.91 16.68
N TRP A 85 16.31 6.73 16.06
CA TRP A 85 15.19 5.79 16.16
C TRP A 85 15.36 4.84 17.33
N THR A 86 14.29 4.64 18.12
CA THR A 86 14.26 3.64 19.20
C THR A 86 14.17 2.21 18.69
N ILE A 87 13.82 2.03 17.40
CA ILE A 87 13.76 0.77 16.67
C ILE A 87 14.26 0.98 15.25
N ASN A 88 14.57 -0.09 14.54
CA ASN A 88 14.83 0.03 13.10
C ASN A 88 13.55 0.50 12.37
N PRO A 89 13.61 1.60 11.58
CA PRO A 89 12.43 2.19 10.93
C PRO A 89 11.70 1.23 9.97
N PHE A 90 12.37 0.21 9.44
CA PHE A 90 11.80 -0.80 8.55
C PHE A 90 11.61 -2.18 9.21
N LYS A 91 11.72 -2.25 10.55
CA LYS A 91 11.33 -3.40 11.38
C LYS A 91 10.18 -2.99 12.32
N PRO A 92 8.95 -2.88 11.78
CA PRO A 92 7.84 -2.29 12.51
C PRO A 92 7.51 -3.05 13.79
N THR A 93 7.29 -2.32 14.86
CA THR A 93 7.02 -2.83 16.20
C THR A 93 5.78 -2.16 16.77
N ILE A 94 5.00 -2.90 17.57
CA ILE A 94 3.94 -2.31 18.40
C ILE A 94 4.49 -2.10 19.80
N LYS A 95 4.39 -0.87 20.28
CA LYS A 95 4.75 -0.49 21.65
C LYS A 95 3.70 0.49 22.18
N ASN A 96 3.16 0.23 23.37
CA ASN A 96 2.12 1.05 23.99
C ASN A 96 0.93 1.33 23.04
N ASN A 97 0.44 0.29 22.36
CA ASN A 97 -0.62 0.35 21.35
C ASN A 97 -0.34 1.24 20.13
N HIS A 98 0.90 1.63 19.89
CA HIS A 98 1.31 2.38 18.71
C HIS A 98 2.14 1.49 17.77
N LEU A 99 1.80 1.51 16.49
CA LEU A 99 2.64 0.91 15.44
C LEU A 99 3.74 1.92 15.07
N ILE A 100 4.98 1.53 15.33
CA ILE A 100 6.16 2.36 15.08
C ILE A 100 6.89 1.83 13.86
N GLY A 101 7.22 2.72 12.92
CA GLY A 101 7.99 2.43 11.69
C GLY A 101 7.89 3.56 10.68
N ARG A 102 8.85 3.67 9.76
CA ARG A 102 8.80 4.67 8.68
C ARG A 102 7.65 4.35 7.72
N GLY A 103 6.79 5.34 7.46
CA GLY A 103 5.58 5.18 6.64
C GLY A 103 4.39 4.57 7.39
N ALA A 104 4.47 4.38 8.72
CA ALA A 104 3.34 3.90 9.51
C ALA A 104 2.17 4.89 9.45
N ASN A 105 2.42 6.19 9.64
CA ASN A 105 1.42 7.23 9.60
C ASN A 105 1.17 7.74 8.17
N ASP A 106 2.23 7.86 7.39
CA ASP A 106 2.22 8.36 6.01
C ASP A 106 2.92 7.37 5.07
N MET A 107 2.12 6.59 4.27
CA MET A 107 0.72 6.33 4.56
C MET A 107 0.40 4.83 4.42
N LYS A 108 1.38 3.95 4.68
CA LYS A 108 1.26 2.50 4.48
C LYS A 108 0.15 1.86 5.34
N SER A 109 -0.10 2.38 6.57
CA SER A 109 -1.19 1.86 7.40
C SER A 109 -2.57 2.25 6.87
N SER A 110 -2.70 3.43 6.25
CA SER A 110 -3.95 3.84 5.59
C SER A 110 -4.27 2.91 4.40
N ILE A 111 -3.27 2.55 3.60
CA ILE A 111 -3.43 1.55 2.53
C ILE A 111 -3.90 0.21 3.11
N ALA A 112 -3.24 -0.27 4.17
CA ALA A 112 -3.57 -1.54 4.80
C ALA A 112 -5.00 -1.54 5.37
N ALA A 113 -5.42 -0.45 6.01
CA ALA A 113 -6.76 -0.28 6.56
C ALA A 113 -7.82 -0.33 5.44
N PHE A 114 -7.59 0.37 4.32
CA PHE A 114 -8.53 0.34 3.21
C PHE A 114 -8.59 -1.04 2.52
N VAL A 115 -7.46 -1.73 2.37
CA VAL A 115 -7.44 -3.12 1.85
C VAL A 115 -8.23 -4.06 2.77
N SER A 116 -8.06 -3.95 4.10
CA SER A 116 -8.82 -4.73 5.07
C SER A 116 -10.32 -4.42 5.00
N ALA A 117 -10.69 -3.14 4.95
CA ALA A 117 -12.08 -2.72 4.82
C ALA A 117 -12.75 -3.28 3.55
N VAL A 118 -12.05 -3.23 2.41
CA VAL A 118 -12.52 -3.82 1.15
C VAL A 118 -12.66 -5.34 1.29
N ASN A 119 -11.71 -6.02 1.90
CA ASN A 119 -11.80 -7.47 2.13
C ASN A 119 -13.01 -7.85 3.01
N ILE A 120 -13.27 -7.08 4.07
CA ILE A 120 -14.47 -7.27 4.93
C ILE A 120 -15.74 -7.01 4.11
N PHE A 121 -15.80 -5.94 3.32
CA PHE A 121 -16.92 -5.64 2.46
C PHE A 121 -17.22 -6.79 1.49
N LEU A 122 -16.21 -7.30 0.80
CA LEU A 122 -16.34 -8.41 -0.16
C LEU A 122 -16.71 -9.74 0.52
N SER A 123 -16.35 -9.94 1.78
CA SER A 123 -16.75 -11.13 2.53
C SER A 123 -18.25 -11.18 2.82
N LYS A 124 -18.87 -9.99 2.95
CA LYS A 124 -20.31 -9.83 3.24
C LYS A 124 -21.15 -9.59 2.00
N ASN A 125 -20.56 -9.10 0.92
CA ASN A 125 -21.25 -8.71 -0.32
C ASN A 125 -20.61 -9.43 -1.51
N LYS A 126 -21.15 -10.58 -1.89
CA LYS A 126 -20.66 -11.34 -3.06
C LYS A 126 -20.86 -10.59 -4.36
N GLU A 127 -21.91 -9.78 -4.43
CA GLU A 127 -22.22 -8.91 -5.55
C GLU A 127 -22.47 -7.48 -5.05
N PHE A 128 -22.03 -6.50 -5.80
CA PHE A 128 -22.29 -5.09 -5.54
C PHE A 128 -22.44 -4.31 -6.86
N ASN A 129 -23.24 -3.27 -6.81
CA ASN A 129 -23.53 -2.44 -7.98
C ASN A 129 -22.59 -1.23 -8.00
N GLY A 130 -21.43 -1.38 -8.64
CA GLY A 130 -20.39 -0.36 -8.70
C GLY A 130 -19.03 -0.94 -9.03
N SER A 131 -18.02 -0.21 -8.69
CA SER A 131 -16.63 -0.66 -8.76
C SER A 131 -15.78 -0.02 -7.65
N ILE A 132 -14.71 -0.70 -7.27
CA ILE A 132 -13.72 -0.21 -6.32
C ILE A 132 -12.38 -0.20 -7.05
N SER A 133 -11.60 0.87 -6.87
CA SER A 133 -10.26 0.95 -7.45
C SER A 133 -9.24 1.50 -6.46
N PHE A 134 -8.00 1.13 -6.71
CA PHE A 134 -6.81 1.68 -6.04
C PHE A 134 -5.93 2.36 -7.10
N LEU A 135 -5.50 3.56 -6.80
CA LEU A 135 -4.44 4.27 -7.52
C LEU A 135 -3.30 4.49 -6.51
N ILE A 136 -2.24 3.73 -6.64
CA ILE A 136 -1.11 3.78 -5.71
C ILE A 136 0.13 4.22 -6.47
N THR A 137 0.70 5.32 -6.01
CA THR A 137 1.93 5.89 -6.57
C THR A 137 3.16 5.45 -5.78
N GLY A 138 4.33 5.53 -6.40
CA GLY A 138 5.59 5.12 -5.82
C GLY A 138 6.63 6.25 -5.73
N ASP A 139 6.21 7.51 -5.87
CA ASP A 139 7.08 8.70 -5.83
C ASP A 139 6.25 9.96 -5.57
N GLU A 140 5.50 9.95 -4.48
CA GLU A 140 4.73 11.11 -4.03
C GLU A 140 5.58 12.05 -3.17
N GLU A 141 6.53 11.47 -2.45
CA GLU A 141 7.43 12.14 -1.50
C GLU A 141 8.72 12.69 -2.16
N GLY A 142 8.86 12.54 -3.50
CA GLY A 142 10.05 12.89 -4.27
C GLY A 142 10.04 14.21 -5.01
#